data_70dc64d0271dd9e81e33b64c194ff234
#
_entry.id   70dc64d0271dd9e81e33b64c194ff234
#
_cell.length_a   1.000
_cell.length_b   1.000
_cell.length_c   1.000
_cell.angle_alpha   90.00
_cell.angle_beta   90.00
_cell.angle_gamma   90.00
#
_symmetry.space_group_name_H-M   'P 1'
#
loop_
_entity.id
_entity.type
_entity.pdbx_description
1 polymer ?
#
loop_
_entity_poly.entity_id
_entity_poly.type
_entity_poly.pdbx_seq_one_letter_code
_entity_poly.pdbx_strand_id
1 'polypeptide(L)'
;GYITNFGKAHLEGFGGVEGVIKGKSELYDHLIADKKFIFFNADDPIQLKKLSSYPGKFGYSSLDTKNYKIDLLGAHPFVKLETEEAIISTQLIGSYNFTNCAAAVLIGKYFNIPMEDIKNAIEAYVPQNNRSQIIDKKEYYIVLDAYNANPNSMEAALEHFNNLPGNAKVVFLGDMFELGEKAIEEHQNIVDLVSGMNFDKVYLVGQNFTKTRSNFTKFATFEELSGFLKNNKLKKGKLLIKGSRGMALERILDYL
;
A
#
# COMPACT_ATOMS: atom_id res chain seq x y z
N GLY A 1 4.34 21.56 -0.19
CA GLY A 1 4.17 20.29 0.53
C GLY A 1 3.07 19.43 -0.09
N TYR A 2 3.04 18.15 0.31
CA TYR A 2 2.04 17.19 -0.14
C TYR A 2 1.71 16.18 0.97
N ILE A 3 0.43 15.92 1.21
CA ILE A 3 -0.03 14.84 2.09
C ILE A 3 -0.49 13.68 1.19
N THR A 4 0.16 12.52 1.32
CA THR A 4 -0.11 11.37 0.45
C THR A 4 -1.53 10.81 0.61
N ASN A 5 -2.00 10.69 1.85
CA ASN A 5 -3.35 10.23 2.19
C ASN A 5 -3.68 10.48 3.66
N PHE A 6 -4.94 10.27 4.02
CA PHE A 6 -5.47 10.31 5.39
C PHE A 6 -5.93 8.91 5.86
N GLY A 7 -5.20 7.87 5.47
CA GLY A 7 -5.55 6.49 5.81
C GLY A 7 -5.38 6.11 7.28
N LYS A 8 -5.85 4.93 7.64
CA LYS A 8 -5.78 4.33 8.99
C LYS A 8 -4.35 3.84 9.31
N ALA A 9 -3.45 4.76 9.62
CA ALA A 9 -2.08 4.46 10.04
C ALA A 9 -1.75 5.18 11.34
N HIS A 10 -0.92 4.58 12.19
CA HIS A 10 -0.46 5.15 13.46
C HIS A 10 -1.62 5.54 14.43
N LEU A 11 -2.71 4.77 14.42
CA LEU A 11 -3.94 5.07 15.16
C LEU A 11 -3.70 5.24 16.66
N GLU A 12 -2.80 4.42 17.23
CA GLU A 12 -2.43 4.48 18.65
C GLU A 12 -1.81 5.84 19.00
N GLY A 13 -0.81 6.29 18.23
CA GLY A 13 -0.11 7.55 18.50
C GLY A 13 -0.96 8.80 18.31
N PHE A 14 -1.95 8.74 17.41
CA PHE A 14 -2.82 9.87 17.11
C PHE A 14 -4.19 9.83 17.82
N GLY A 15 -4.51 8.77 18.55
CA GLY A 15 -5.80 8.62 19.22
C GLY A 15 -6.96 8.35 18.26
N GLY A 16 -6.70 7.70 17.13
CA GLY A 16 -7.71 7.30 16.14
C GLY A 16 -7.66 8.07 14.83
N VAL A 17 -8.62 7.80 13.95
CA VAL A 17 -8.65 8.34 12.56
C VAL A 17 -8.74 9.88 12.56
N GLU A 18 -9.55 10.47 13.42
CA GLU A 18 -9.68 11.93 13.51
C GLU A 18 -8.38 12.59 13.95
N GLY A 19 -7.66 11.94 14.88
CA GLY A 19 -6.34 12.38 15.31
C GLY A 19 -5.31 12.33 14.18
N VAL A 20 -5.32 11.27 13.35
CA VAL A 20 -4.48 11.18 12.14
C VAL A 20 -4.80 12.32 11.17
N ILE A 21 -6.08 12.59 10.91
CA ILE A 21 -6.49 13.70 10.03
C ILE A 21 -6.02 15.02 10.58
N LYS A 22 -6.20 15.27 11.89
CA LYS A 22 -5.76 16.50 12.55
C LYS A 22 -4.24 16.67 12.45
N GLY A 23 -3.48 15.67 12.89
CA GLY A 23 -2.01 15.74 12.92
C GLY A 23 -1.40 15.91 11.53
N LYS A 24 -1.85 15.15 10.53
CA LYS A 24 -1.38 15.36 9.15
C LYS A 24 -1.76 16.74 8.60
N SER A 25 -2.92 17.28 9.01
CA SER A 25 -3.39 18.60 8.53
C SER A 25 -2.55 19.76 9.06
N GLU A 26 -1.80 19.59 10.13
CA GLU A 26 -0.87 20.61 10.65
C GLU A 26 0.15 21.03 9.57
N LEU A 27 0.50 20.15 8.64
CA LEU A 27 1.31 20.53 7.47
C LEU A 27 0.57 21.56 6.60
N TYR A 28 -0.73 21.37 6.34
CA TYR A 28 -1.50 22.35 5.57
C TYR A 28 -1.65 23.67 6.30
N ASP A 29 -1.93 23.63 7.60
CA ASP A 29 -2.07 24.83 8.43
C ASP A 29 -0.78 25.65 8.40
N HIS A 30 0.38 25.01 8.56
CA HIS A 30 1.69 25.66 8.46
C HIS A 30 1.92 26.25 7.06
N LEU A 31 1.70 25.48 5.99
CA LEU A 31 1.93 25.93 4.62
C LEU A 31 1.00 27.09 4.23
N ILE A 32 -0.24 27.07 4.67
CA ILE A 32 -1.22 28.14 4.44
C ILE A 32 -0.81 29.42 5.17
N ALA A 33 -0.44 29.31 6.45
CA ALA A 33 0.02 30.45 7.26
C ALA A 33 1.23 31.14 6.62
N ASP A 34 2.17 30.37 6.11
CA ASP A 34 3.39 30.85 5.47
C ASP A 34 3.23 31.15 3.97
N LYS A 35 2.01 31.08 3.45
CA LYS A 35 1.69 31.29 2.02
C LYS A 35 2.51 30.43 1.07
N LYS A 36 2.80 29.17 1.48
CA LYS A 36 3.58 28.21 0.70
C LYS A 36 2.68 27.40 -0.24
N PHE A 37 3.28 26.83 -1.27
CA PHE A 37 2.57 26.06 -2.28
C PHE A 37 2.24 24.63 -1.80
N ILE A 38 1.03 24.16 -2.14
CA ILE A 38 0.51 22.85 -1.74
C ILE A 38 0.13 22.04 -2.96
N PHE A 39 0.70 20.84 -3.06
CA PHE A 39 0.24 19.81 -4.00
C PHE A 39 -0.83 18.96 -3.33
N PHE A 40 -1.81 18.49 -4.11
CA PHE A 40 -2.89 17.69 -3.52
C PHE A 40 -3.55 16.75 -4.53
N ASN A 41 -4.20 15.71 -4.00
CA ASN A 41 -5.11 14.86 -4.75
C ASN A 41 -6.52 15.47 -4.66
N ALA A 42 -7.04 15.99 -5.77
CA ALA A 42 -8.37 16.61 -5.79
C ALA A 42 -9.53 15.61 -5.76
N ASP A 43 -9.23 14.31 -5.97
CA ASP A 43 -10.22 13.23 -5.82
C ASP A 43 -10.31 12.74 -4.35
N ASP A 44 -9.40 13.20 -3.46
CA ASP A 44 -9.49 12.97 -2.01
C ASP A 44 -10.40 14.02 -1.36
N PRO A 45 -11.58 13.63 -0.85
CA PRO A 45 -12.56 14.60 -0.32
C PRO A 45 -12.05 15.38 0.90
N ILE A 46 -11.13 14.82 1.67
CA ILE A 46 -10.54 15.50 2.84
C ILE A 46 -9.60 16.60 2.36
N GLN A 47 -8.69 16.29 1.42
CA GLN A 47 -7.77 17.26 0.84
C GLN A 47 -8.53 18.38 0.12
N LEU A 48 -9.49 18.01 -0.73
CA LEU A 48 -10.32 18.93 -1.48
C LEU A 48 -11.05 19.93 -0.54
N LYS A 49 -11.69 19.41 0.52
CA LYS A 49 -12.40 20.23 1.52
C LYS A 49 -11.46 21.17 2.27
N LYS A 50 -10.31 20.66 2.74
CA LYS A 50 -9.35 21.46 3.52
C LYS A 50 -8.70 22.58 2.72
N LEU A 51 -8.50 22.36 1.43
CA LEU A 51 -7.84 23.32 0.54
C LEU A 51 -8.81 24.12 -0.33
N SER A 52 -10.12 24.02 -0.13
CA SER A 52 -11.14 24.60 -1.00
C SER A 52 -10.93 26.10 -1.27
N SER A 53 -10.62 26.89 -0.26
CA SER A 53 -10.43 28.35 -0.33
C SER A 53 -8.97 28.79 -0.51
N TYR A 54 -7.99 27.86 -0.47
CA TYR A 54 -6.59 28.23 -0.58
C TYR A 54 -6.16 28.34 -2.05
N PRO A 55 -5.66 29.52 -2.50
CA PRO A 55 -5.29 29.71 -3.91
C PRO A 55 -3.92 29.12 -4.27
N GLY A 56 -2.97 29.02 -3.31
CA GLY A 56 -1.60 28.55 -3.55
C GLY A 56 -1.48 27.03 -3.65
N LYS A 57 -2.27 26.40 -4.53
CA LYS A 57 -2.31 24.95 -4.67
C LYS A 57 -2.29 24.48 -6.12
N PHE A 58 -1.82 23.27 -6.34
CA PHE A 58 -1.86 22.57 -7.62
C PHE A 58 -2.24 21.11 -7.39
N GLY A 59 -3.34 20.67 -7.99
CA GLY A 59 -3.92 19.36 -7.79
C GLY A 59 -3.93 18.53 -9.05
N TYR A 60 -4.01 17.19 -8.87
CA TYR A 60 -4.41 16.29 -9.94
C TYR A 60 -5.79 15.70 -9.65
N SER A 61 -6.48 15.30 -10.71
CA SER A 61 -7.77 14.62 -10.63
C SER A 61 -7.99 13.74 -11.86
N SER A 62 -8.70 12.64 -11.68
CA SER A 62 -9.32 11.86 -12.74
C SER A 62 -10.75 12.36 -13.06
N LEU A 63 -11.35 13.15 -12.17
CA LEU A 63 -12.77 13.52 -12.21
C LEU A 63 -13.00 15.00 -12.56
N ASP A 64 -12.14 15.90 -12.10
CA ASP A 64 -12.31 17.36 -12.22
C ASP A 64 -11.28 17.97 -13.19
N THR A 65 -11.76 18.53 -14.28
CA THR A 65 -10.96 19.18 -15.33
C THR A 65 -10.30 20.50 -14.93
N LYS A 66 -10.59 21.04 -13.74
CA LYS A 66 -9.89 22.21 -13.18
C LYS A 66 -8.51 21.88 -12.63
N ASN A 67 -8.23 20.60 -12.44
CA ASN A 67 -6.97 20.07 -11.97
C ASN A 67 -6.21 19.40 -13.11
N TYR A 68 -4.91 19.14 -12.89
CA TYR A 68 -4.12 18.40 -13.88
C TYR A 68 -4.67 16.98 -14.03
N LYS A 69 -5.04 16.60 -15.25
CA LYS A 69 -5.70 15.34 -15.50
C LYS A 69 -4.71 14.19 -15.44
N ILE A 70 -5.01 13.20 -14.57
CA ILE A 70 -4.26 11.94 -14.49
C ILE A 70 -5.25 10.80 -14.26
N ASP A 71 -5.34 9.89 -15.20
CA ASP A 71 -6.26 8.76 -15.16
C ASP A 71 -5.52 7.44 -14.88
N LEU A 72 -6.13 6.57 -14.06
CA LEU A 72 -5.69 5.19 -13.91
C LEU A 72 -6.22 4.34 -15.05
N LEU A 73 -5.34 3.86 -15.93
CA LEU A 73 -5.71 2.94 -17.02
C LEU A 73 -5.83 1.49 -16.55
N GLY A 74 -5.09 1.13 -15.49
CA GLY A 74 -5.10 -0.22 -14.93
C GLY A 74 -4.00 -0.42 -13.91
N ALA A 75 -4.08 -1.54 -13.15
CA ALA A 75 -3.10 -1.89 -12.14
C ALA A 75 -2.78 -3.41 -12.13
N HIS A 76 -2.91 -4.07 -13.25
CA HIS A 76 -2.66 -5.51 -13.41
C HIS A 76 -1.71 -5.81 -14.56
N PRO A 77 -0.52 -6.39 -14.31
CA PRO A 77 0.07 -6.56 -12.98
C PRO A 77 0.57 -5.25 -12.37
N PHE A 78 0.88 -4.25 -13.21
CA PHE A 78 1.47 -2.98 -12.81
C PHE A 78 0.53 -1.81 -13.04
N VAL A 79 0.72 -0.75 -12.28
CA VAL A 79 0.01 0.52 -12.45
C VAL A 79 0.38 1.10 -13.80
N LYS A 80 -0.65 1.42 -14.59
CA LYS A 80 -0.54 2.18 -15.83
C LYS A 80 -1.44 3.40 -15.71
N LEU A 81 -0.89 4.55 -16.00
CA LEU A 81 -1.60 5.82 -15.90
C LEU A 81 -1.46 6.63 -17.18
N GLU A 82 -2.42 7.52 -17.40
CA GLU A 82 -2.48 8.41 -18.54
C GLU A 82 -2.55 9.87 -18.06
N THR A 83 -1.81 10.71 -18.72
CA THR A 83 -1.88 12.16 -18.61
C THR A 83 -2.28 12.75 -19.96
N GLU A 84 -2.48 14.06 -20.04
CA GLU A 84 -2.73 14.74 -21.34
C GLU A 84 -1.58 14.59 -22.33
N GLU A 85 -0.36 14.27 -21.85
CA GLU A 85 0.86 14.29 -22.66
C GLU A 85 1.46 12.90 -22.88
N ALA A 86 1.20 11.92 -21.98
CA ALA A 86 1.84 10.62 -22.04
C ALA A 86 1.06 9.51 -21.33
N ILE A 87 1.30 8.28 -21.80
CA ILE A 87 0.97 7.07 -21.05
C ILE A 87 2.25 6.60 -20.34
N ILE A 88 2.14 6.31 -19.04
CA ILE A 88 3.24 5.87 -18.19
C ILE A 88 2.94 4.45 -17.69
N SER A 89 3.84 3.50 -17.95
CA SER A 89 3.73 2.10 -17.56
C SER A 89 4.76 1.81 -16.46
N THR A 90 4.30 1.75 -15.21
CA THR A 90 5.20 1.60 -14.06
C THR A 90 5.59 0.16 -13.79
N GLN A 91 6.50 -0.06 -12.84
CA GLN A 91 6.81 -1.38 -12.25
C GLN A 91 6.22 -1.51 -10.84
N LEU A 92 5.23 -0.69 -10.51
CA LEU A 92 4.54 -0.68 -9.23
C LEU A 92 3.24 -1.50 -9.31
N ILE A 93 3.05 -2.39 -8.36
CA ILE A 93 1.84 -3.22 -8.25
C ILE A 93 0.77 -2.55 -7.41
N GLY A 94 -0.50 -2.86 -7.70
CA GLY A 94 -1.66 -2.43 -6.92
C GLY A 94 -2.10 -0.99 -7.21
N SER A 95 -3.41 -0.79 -7.32
CA SER A 95 -4.05 0.50 -7.62
C SER A 95 -3.72 1.60 -6.61
N TYR A 96 -3.41 1.22 -5.36
CA TYR A 96 -2.99 2.17 -4.32
C TYR A 96 -1.68 2.91 -4.63
N ASN A 97 -0.84 2.39 -5.52
CA ASN A 97 0.36 3.09 -5.99
C ASN A 97 0.06 4.12 -7.09
N PHE A 98 -1.14 4.13 -7.65
CA PHE A 98 -1.54 5.16 -8.61
C PHE A 98 -1.38 6.57 -8.04
N THR A 99 -1.88 6.81 -6.82
CA THR A 99 -1.80 8.13 -6.18
C THR A 99 -0.36 8.57 -5.90
N ASN A 100 0.55 7.62 -5.64
CA ASN A 100 1.96 7.91 -5.48
C ASN A 100 2.61 8.34 -6.81
N CYS A 101 2.30 7.63 -7.91
CA CYS A 101 2.77 7.98 -9.25
C CYS A 101 2.19 9.32 -9.72
N ALA A 102 0.88 9.53 -9.51
CA ALA A 102 0.20 10.76 -9.87
C ALA A 102 0.81 11.98 -9.16
N ALA A 103 1.13 11.83 -7.87
CA ALA A 103 1.82 12.88 -7.12
C ALA A 103 3.21 13.17 -7.69
N ALA A 104 3.98 12.15 -8.08
CA ALA A 104 5.29 12.33 -8.68
C ALA A 104 5.21 13.06 -10.02
N VAL A 105 4.25 12.69 -10.88
CA VAL A 105 3.96 13.38 -12.15
C VAL A 105 3.61 14.83 -11.89
N LEU A 106 2.65 15.10 -11.01
CA LEU A 106 2.19 16.45 -10.68
C LEU A 106 3.31 17.36 -10.21
N ILE A 107 4.17 16.85 -9.31
CA ILE A 107 5.31 17.59 -8.78
C ILE A 107 6.34 17.86 -9.88
N GLY A 108 6.66 16.85 -10.70
CA GLY A 108 7.55 17.03 -11.84
C GLY A 108 7.05 18.09 -12.82
N LYS A 109 5.77 18.09 -13.14
CA LYS A 109 5.14 19.11 -14.00
C LYS A 109 5.25 20.52 -13.42
N TYR A 110 5.00 20.66 -12.12
CA TYR A 110 5.12 21.96 -11.45
C TYR A 110 6.55 22.54 -11.54
N PHE A 111 7.57 21.67 -11.47
CA PHE A 111 8.95 22.09 -11.60
C PHE A 111 9.45 22.17 -13.06
N ASN A 112 8.53 22.10 -14.04
CA ASN A 112 8.81 22.16 -15.47
C ASN A 112 9.79 21.10 -15.96
N ILE A 113 9.80 19.92 -15.33
CA ILE A 113 10.55 18.77 -15.83
C ILE A 113 9.84 18.28 -17.11
N PRO A 114 10.58 18.04 -18.21
CA PRO A 114 10.00 17.49 -19.43
C PRO A 114 9.21 16.19 -19.15
N MET A 115 8.05 16.03 -19.77
CA MET A 115 7.19 14.86 -19.53
C MET A 115 7.91 13.55 -19.83
N GLU A 116 8.76 13.52 -20.85
CA GLU A 116 9.56 12.34 -21.18
C GLU A 116 10.50 11.94 -20.07
N ASP A 117 11.14 12.90 -19.40
CA ASP A 117 12.03 12.63 -18.25
C ASP A 117 11.23 12.13 -17.03
N ILE A 118 10.04 12.71 -16.77
CA ILE A 118 9.12 12.25 -15.72
C ILE A 118 8.72 10.80 -16.00
N LYS A 119 8.30 10.51 -17.22
CA LYS A 119 7.90 9.18 -17.66
C LYS A 119 9.04 8.19 -17.49
N ASN A 120 10.21 8.48 -18.03
CA ASN A 120 11.38 7.61 -17.96
C ASN A 120 11.79 7.31 -16.51
N ALA A 121 11.76 8.31 -15.63
CA ALA A 121 12.09 8.14 -14.22
C ALA A 121 11.08 7.23 -13.48
N ILE A 122 9.78 7.39 -13.74
CA ILE A 122 8.73 6.58 -13.12
C ILE A 122 8.75 5.15 -13.67
N GLU A 123 8.92 4.96 -14.98
CA GLU A 123 8.97 3.64 -15.60
C GLU A 123 10.22 2.84 -15.22
N ALA A 124 11.35 3.52 -14.98
CA ALA A 124 12.59 2.90 -14.53
C ALA A 124 12.59 2.56 -13.02
N TYR A 125 11.65 3.10 -12.25
CA TYR A 125 11.63 2.87 -10.81
C TYR A 125 11.17 1.45 -10.47
N VAL A 126 12.09 0.66 -9.91
CA VAL A 126 11.83 -0.69 -9.39
C VAL A 126 11.71 -0.64 -7.87
N PRO A 127 10.58 -1.06 -7.28
CA PRO A 127 10.43 -1.11 -5.84
C PRO A 127 11.48 -2.00 -5.18
N GLN A 128 12.05 -1.49 -4.07
CA GLN A 128 13.01 -2.20 -3.23
C GLN A 128 12.58 -2.05 -1.76
N ASN A 129 13.35 -2.61 -0.84
CA ASN A 129 13.13 -2.44 0.59
C ASN A 129 11.77 -3.00 1.08
N ASN A 130 11.36 -4.15 0.57
CA ASN A 130 10.16 -4.86 1.01
C ASN A 130 8.85 -4.03 0.85
N ARG A 131 8.80 -3.11 -0.12
CA ARG A 131 7.59 -2.32 -0.43
C ARG A 131 7.05 -2.73 -1.79
N SER A 132 5.99 -3.54 -1.79
CA SER A 132 5.36 -4.04 -3.02
C SER A 132 6.38 -4.59 -4.04
N GLN A 133 7.47 -5.17 -3.52
CA GLN A 133 8.59 -5.68 -4.32
C GLN A 133 8.22 -7.01 -4.94
N ILE A 134 8.45 -7.17 -6.24
CA ILE A 134 8.34 -8.45 -6.92
C ILE A 134 9.70 -9.15 -6.91
N ILE A 135 9.70 -10.39 -6.44
CA ILE A 135 10.87 -11.27 -6.46
C ILE A 135 10.49 -12.52 -7.23
N ASP A 136 11.18 -12.76 -8.35
CA ASP A 136 11.10 -14.00 -9.09
C ASP A 136 12.23 -14.92 -8.61
N LYS A 137 11.87 -15.97 -7.87
CA LYS A 137 12.81 -16.92 -7.31
C LYS A 137 12.47 -18.33 -7.77
N LYS A 138 13.08 -18.74 -8.88
CA LYS A 138 12.87 -20.07 -9.48
C LYS A 138 11.40 -20.32 -9.84
N GLU A 139 10.69 -21.00 -8.94
CA GLU A 139 9.32 -21.47 -9.14
C GLU A 139 8.29 -20.65 -8.35
N TYR A 140 8.76 -19.55 -7.71
CA TYR A 140 7.93 -18.68 -6.88
C TYR A 140 7.90 -17.27 -7.46
N TYR A 141 6.69 -16.75 -7.68
CA TYR A 141 6.43 -15.34 -7.92
C TYR A 141 6.02 -14.70 -6.59
N ILE A 142 6.88 -13.89 -6.01
CA ILE A 142 6.73 -13.39 -4.65
C ILE A 142 6.40 -11.89 -4.69
N VAL A 143 5.30 -11.52 -4.06
CA VAL A 143 4.98 -10.14 -3.72
C VAL A 143 5.42 -9.92 -2.28
N LEU A 144 6.55 -9.24 -2.10
CA LEU A 144 7.10 -8.93 -0.79
C LEU A 144 6.73 -7.50 -0.39
N ASP A 145 5.87 -7.37 0.61
CA ASP A 145 5.36 -6.10 1.13
C ASP A 145 5.43 -6.07 2.68
N ALA A 146 6.64 -6.36 3.20
CA ALA A 146 6.90 -6.55 4.63
C ALA A 146 7.64 -5.37 5.28
N TYR A 147 7.56 -4.17 4.69
CA TYR A 147 8.14 -2.96 5.29
C TYR A 147 7.25 -2.40 6.40
N ASN A 148 5.94 -2.33 6.19
CA ASN A 148 4.96 -1.95 7.20
C ASN A 148 3.58 -2.48 6.82
N ALA A 149 2.69 -2.60 7.81
CA ALA A 149 1.31 -3.03 7.60
C ALA A 149 0.35 -2.20 8.44
N ASN A 150 -0.75 -1.80 7.81
CA ASN A 150 -1.93 -1.21 8.43
C ASN A 150 -3.17 -1.74 7.70
N PRO A 151 -4.39 -1.55 8.22
CA PRO A 151 -5.61 -2.12 7.64
C PRO A 151 -5.78 -1.80 6.16
N ASN A 152 -5.66 -0.54 5.75
CA ASN A 152 -5.82 -0.12 4.36
C ASN A 152 -4.78 -0.75 3.41
N SER A 153 -3.51 -0.78 3.83
CA SER A 153 -2.45 -1.38 3.00
C SER A 153 -2.54 -2.90 2.94
N MET A 154 -3.06 -3.53 3.99
CA MET A 154 -3.30 -4.98 4.03
C MET A 154 -4.41 -5.36 3.07
N GLU A 155 -5.56 -4.68 3.15
CA GLU A 155 -6.70 -4.85 2.26
C GLU A 155 -6.29 -4.67 0.79
N ALA A 156 -5.65 -3.55 0.46
CA ALA A 156 -5.24 -3.24 -0.90
C ALA A 156 -4.25 -4.27 -1.49
N ALA A 157 -3.31 -4.79 -0.69
CA ALA A 157 -2.38 -5.82 -1.12
C ALA A 157 -3.09 -7.17 -1.35
N LEU A 158 -4.03 -7.52 -0.49
CA LEU A 158 -4.82 -8.75 -0.60
C LEU A 158 -5.73 -8.72 -1.84
N GLU A 159 -6.43 -7.63 -2.07
CA GLU A 159 -7.26 -7.44 -3.27
C GLU A 159 -6.43 -7.54 -4.56
N HIS A 160 -5.29 -6.84 -4.60
CA HIS A 160 -4.40 -6.93 -5.74
C HIS A 160 -3.92 -8.37 -5.96
N PHE A 161 -3.45 -9.05 -4.91
CA PHE A 161 -2.93 -10.41 -5.02
C PHE A 161 -4.02 -11.43 -5.38
N ASN A 162 -5.25 -11.23 -4.88
CA ASN A 162 -6.40 -12.06 -5.25
C ASN A 162 -6.71 -11.96 -6.74
N ASN A 163 -6.56 -10.79 -7.35
CA ASN A 163 -6.84 -10.54 -8.76
C ASN A 163 -5.69 -10.95 -9.71
N LEU A 164 -4.51 -11.32 -9.21
CA LEU A 164 -3.45 -11.84 -10.07
C LEU A 164 -3.90 -13.14 -10.75
N PRO A 165 -3.64 -13.34 -12.05
CA PRO A 165 -4.02 -14.54 -12.76
C PRO A 165 -3.25 -15.76 -12.25
N GLY A 166 -3.83 -16.96 -12.38
CA GLY A 166 -3.20 -18.25 -12.06
C GLY A 166 -3.56 -18.80 -10.69
N ASN A 167 -3.20 -20.04 -10.47
CA ASN A 167 -3.48 -20.83 -9.26
C ASN A 167 -2.27 -20.89 -8.33
N ALA A 168 -2.41 -21.63 -7.22
CA ALA A 168 -1.40 -21.82 -6.19
C ALA A 168 -0.96 -20.49 -5.52
N LYS A 169 -1.95 -19.80 -4.95
CA LYS A 169 -1.75 -18.56 -4.18
C LYS A 169 -1.63 -18.86 -2.70
N VAL A 170 -0.50 -18.50 -2.11
CA VAL A 170 -0.23 -18.64 -0.68
C VAL A 170 0.02 -17.26 -0.06
N VAL A 171 -0.58 -17.00 1.09
CA VAL A 171 -0.52 -15.70 1.74
C VAL A 171 0.07 -15.85 3.15
N PHE A 172 1.05 -15.02 3.48
CA PHE A 172 1.61 -14.86 4.82
C PHE A 172 1.31 -13.47 5.33
N LEU A 173 0.50 -13.38 6.38
CA LEU A 173 0.10 -12.12 7.00
C LEU A 173 0.67 -12.03 8.40
N GLY A 174 1.51 -11.04 8.65
CA GLY A 174 2.03 -10.70 9.96
C GLY A 174 1.21 -9.61 10.64
N ASP A 175 1.31 -9.56 11.95
CA ASP A 175 0.61 -8.56 12.76
C ASP A 175 0.79 -7.14 12.23
N MET A 176 -0.28 -6.37 12.34
CA MET A 176 -0.30 -4.93 12.15
C MET A 176 -0.07 -4.25 13.51
N PHE A 177 0.99 -3.45 13.60
CA PHE A 177 1.32 -2.72 14.82
C PHE A 177 0.68 -1.31 14.84
N GLU A 178 0.80 -0.63 15.97
CA GLU A 178 0.33 0.75 16.18
C GLU A 178 -1.18 0.98 15.98
N LEU A 179 -1.99 -0.06 16.26
CA LEU A 179 -3.45 0.01 16.16
C LEU A 179 -4.12 0.27 17.52
N GLY A 180 -3.37 0.20 18.64
CA GLY A 180 -3.88 0.40 19.98
C GLY A 180 -5.05 -0.52 20.31
N GLU A 181 -6.11 0.01 20.92
CA GLU A 181 -7.30 -0.75 21.30
C GLU A 181 -8.06 -1.39 20.11
N LYS A 182 -7.86 -0.88 18.89
CA LYS A 182 -8.45 -1.40 17.68
C LYS A 182 -7.74 -2.62 17.10
N ALA A 183 -6.62 -3.05 17.69
CA ALA A 183 -5.78 -4.10 17.11
C ALA A 183 -6.56 -5.39 16.84
N ILE A 184 -7.34 -5.89 17.80
CA ILE A 184 -8.08 -7.15 17.64
C ILE A 184 -9.18 -7.04 16.58
N GLU A 185 -9.93 -5.93 16.60
CA GLU A 185 -11.00 -5.65 15.64
C GLU A 185 -10.43 -5.59 14.20
N GLU A 186 -9.36 -4.82 13.98
CA GLU A 186 -8.78 -4.66 12.64
C GLU A 186 -8.11 -5.94 12.13
N HIS A 187 -7.50 -6.76 13.01
CA HIS A 187 -7.01 -8.08 12.61
C HIS A 187 -8.15 -9.04 12.25
N GLN A 188 -9.28 -8.99 12.97
CA GLN A 188 -10.45 -9.78 12.63
C GLN A 188 -11.03 -9.34 11.28
N ASN A 189 -11.14 -8.04 11.01
CA ASN A 189 -11.60 -7.52 9.73
C ASN A 189 -10.77 -8.05 8.55
N ILE A 190 -9.43 -8.10 8.71
CA ILE A 190 -8.55 -8.69 7.68
C ILE A 190 -8.79 -10.19 7.53
N VAL A 191 -8.99 -10.92 8.61
CA VAL A 191 -9.32 -12.36 8.57
C VAL A 191 -10.64 -12.60 7.83
N ASP A 192 -11.66 -11.81 8.13
CA ASP A 192 -12.97 -11.91 7.48
C ASP A 192 -12.87 -11.59 5.98
N LEU A 193 -12.12 -10.57 5.60
CA LEU A 193 -11.83 -10.24 4.21
C LEU A 193 -11.14 -11.41 3.47
N VAL A 194 -10.08 -11.96 4.04
CA VAL A 194 -9.32 -13.08 3.45
C VAL A 194 -10.17 -14.33 3.33
N SER A 195 -11.10 -14.55 4.25
CA SER A 195 -12.01 -15.70 4.21
C SER A 195 -12.96 -15.69 3.00
N GLY A 196 -13.22 -14.51 2.44
CA GLY A 196 -13.98 -14.33 1.20
C GLY A 196 -13.16 -14.42 -0.08
N MET A 197 -11.84 -14.58 0.01
CA MET A 197 -10.93 -14.62 -1.13
C MET A 197 -10.52 -16.05 -1.49
N ASN A 198 -10.06 -16.23 -2.73
CA ASN A 198 -9.69 -17.55 -3.24
C ASN A 198 -8.17 -17.79 -3.14
N PHE A 199 -7.70 -18.11 -1.93
CA PHE A 199 -6.30 -18.48 -1.68
C PHE A 199 -6.17 -19.97 -1.30
N ASP A 200 -5.14 -20.64 -1.80
CA ASP A 200 -4.89 -22.05 -1.50
C ASP A 200 -4.46 -22.26 -0.04
N LYS A 201 -3.70 -21.33 0.49
CA LYS A 201 -3.25 -21.34 1.89
C LYS A 201 -3.11 -19.92 2.42
N VAL A 202 -3.53 -19.75 3.66
CA VAL A 202 -3.34 -18.51 4.44
C VAL A 202 -2.64 -18.89 5.75
N TYR A 203 -1.52 -18.23 6.00
CA TYR A 203 -0.75 -18.34 7.22
C TYR A 203 -0.77 -16.99 7.94
N LEU A 204 -1.23 -17.00 9.17
CA LEU A 204 -1.34 -15.84 10.03
C LEU A 204 -0.22 -15.89 11.09
N VAL A 205 0.53 -14.80 11.25
CA VAL A 205 1.72 -14.76 12.10
C VAL A 205 1.66 -13.58 13.06
N GLY A 206 1.70 -13.86 14.34
CA GLY A 206 1.72 -12.85 15.39
C GLY A 206 0.66 -13.04 16.46
N GLN A 207 0.87 -12.35 17.58
CA GLN A 207 0.04 -12.45 18.78
C GLN A 207 -1.39 -11.94 18.57
N ASN A 208 -1.57 -10.93 17.70
CA ASN A 208 -2.88 -10.38 17.43
C ASN A 208 -3.69 -11.31 16.50
N PHE A 209 -3.05 -11.83 15.45
CA PHE A 209 -3.70 -12.80 14.58
C PHE A 209 -4.07 -14.10 15.29
N THR A 210 -3.30 -14.56 16.28
CA THR A 210 -3.67 -15.77 17.06
C THR A 210 -4.98 -15.61 17.82
N LYS A 211 -5.33 -14.38 18.21
CA LYS A 211 -6.56 -14.06 18.94
C LYS A 211 -7.80 -13.96 18.03
N THR A 212 -7.63 -13.92 16.72
CA THR A 212 -8.74 -13.85 15.77
C THR A 212 -9.46 -15.18 15.64
N ARG A 213 -10.70 -15.15 15.15
CA ARG A 213 -11.53 -16.35 14.89
C ARG A 213 -11.38 -16.76 13.43
N SER A 214 -10.77 -17.89 13.16
CA SER A 214 -10.67 -18.48 11.82
C SER A 214 -10.13 -19.91 11.89
N ASN A 215 -10.28 -20.65 10.77
CA ASN A 215 -9.68 -21.97 10.57
C ASN A 215 -8.32 -21.90 9.88
N PHE A 216 -7.76 -20.71 9.66
CA PHE A 216 -6.44 -20.56 9.07
C PHE A 216 -5.34 -21.02 10.02
N THR A 217 -4.23 -21.49 9.44
CA THR A 217 -3.06 -21.87 10.23
C THR A 217 -2.42 -20.62 10.84
N LYS A 218 -2.23 -20.65 12.16
CA LYS A 218 -1.71 -19.52 12.93
C LYS A 218 -0.41 -19.88 13.62
N PHE A 219 0.47 -18.91 13.71
CA PHE A 219 1.74 -18.98 14.44
C PHE A 219 1.86 -17.74 15.31
N ALA A 220 2.18 -17.95 16.59
CA ALA A 220 2.34 -16.84 17.52
C ALA A 220 3.60 -16.03 17.24
N THR A 221 4.64 -16.69 16.70
CA THR A 221 5.93 -16.06 16.41
C THR A 221 6.46 -16.50 15.05
N PHE A 222 7.47 -15.79 14.56
CA PHE A 222 8.19 -16.20 13.35
C PHE A 222 8.93 -17.53 13.55
N GLU A 223 9.43 -17.80 14.75
CA GLU A 223 10.16 -19.03 15.10
C GLU A 223 9.26 -20.25 14.95
N GLU A 224 7.99 -20.18 15.35
CA GLU A 224 6.99 -21.23 15.11
C GLU A 224 6.75 -21.44 13.61
N LEU A 225 6.54 -20.36 12.85
CA LEU A 225 6.42 -20.42 11.39
C LEU A 225 7.67 -21.04 10.76
N SER A 226 8.86 -20.62 11.15
CA SER A 226 10.11 -21.12 10.60
C SER A 226 10.31 -22.62 10.87
N GLY A 227 9.93 -23.07 12.07
CA GLY A 227 9.92 -24.50 12.42
C GLY A 227 8.96 -25.30 11.52
N PHE A 228 7.79 -24.75 11.23
CA PHE A 228 6.84 -25.33 10.29
C PHE A 228 7.40 -25.39 8.86
N LEU A 229 7.98 -24.30 8.35
CA LEU A 229 8.50 -24.22 6.99
C LEU A 229 9.69 -25.16 6.73
N LYS A 230 10.53 -25.42 7.74
CA LYS A 230 11.63 -26.41 7.64
C LYS A 230 11.12 -27.81 7.30
N ASN A 231 9.96 -28.18 7.81
CA ASN A 231 9.38 -29.51 7.67
C ASN A 231 8.28 -29.61 6.60
N ASN A 232 7.82 -28.47 6.08
CA ASN A 232 6.70 -28.41 5.14
C ASN A 232 7.07 -27.50 3.96
N LYS A 233 7.53 -28.10 2.87
CA LYS A 233 7.83 -27.35 1.65
C LYS A 233 6.55 -26.70 1.10
N LEU A 234 6.65 -25.42 0.79
CA LEU A 234 5.58 -24.70 0.11
C LEU A 234 5.40 -25.21 -1.31
N LYS A 235 4.14 -25.27 -1.74
CA LYS A 235 3.86 -25.52 -3.16
C LYS A 235 4.36 -24.34 -4.00
N LYS A 236 4.95 -24.66 -5.14
CA LYS A 236 5.37 -23.70 -6.16
C LYS A 236 4.17 -22.83 -6.56
N GLY A 237 4.39 -21.55 -6.81
CA GLY A 237 3.31 -20.63 -7.19
C GLY A 237 3.54 -19.21 -6.73
N LYS A 238 2.46 -18.52 -6.44
CA LYS A 238 2.49 -17.11 -6.04
C LYS A 238 2.43 -16.95 -4.53
N LEU A 239 3.28 -16.11 -4.00
CA LEU A 239 3.35 -15.82 -2.58
C LEU A 239 3.10 -14.32 -2.33
N LEU A 240 2.24 -14.00 -1.38
CA LEU A 240 2.18 -12.68 -0.76
C LEU A 240 2.76 -12.77 0.64
N ILE A 241 3.74 -11.92 0.93
CA ILE A 241 4.34 -11.82 2.26
C ILE A 241 4.15 -10.39 2.74
N LYS A 242 3.30 -10.18 3.76
CA LYS A 242 2.96 -8.86 4.27
C LYS A 242 2.83 -8.85 5.79
N GLY A 243 3.37 -7.80 6.42
CA GLY A 243 3.31 -7.61 7.87
C GLY A 243 4.03 -6.32 8.28
N SER A 244 3.88 -5.93 9.54
CA SER A 244 4.61 -4.81 10.10
C SER A 244 6.12 -5.09 10.15
N ARG A 245 6.94 -4.04 10.10
CA ARG A 245 8.41 -4.13 10.05
C ARG A 245 9.00 -5.01 11.15
N GLY A 246 8.47 -4.89 12.37
CA GLY A 246 8.94 -5.68 13.52
C GLY A 246 8.68 -7.19 13.40
N MET A 247 7.80 -7.64 12.49
CA MET A 247 7.57 -9.05 12.21
C MET A 247 8.71 -9.67 11.39
N ALA A 248 9.44 -8.86 10.63
CA ALA A 248 10.56 -9.26 9.77
C ALA A 248 10.24 -10.51 8.91
N LEU A 249 9.07 -10.51 8.27
CA LEU A 249 8.58 -11.66 7.50
C LEU A 249 9.35 -11.89 6.20
N GLU A 250 10.18 -10.96 5.73
CA GLU A 250 11.10 -11.17 4.62
C GLU A 250 12.01 -12.39 4.83
N ARG A 251 12.24 -12.81 6.08
CA ARG A 251 12.98 -14.04 6.44
C ARG A 251 12.35 -15.31 5.89
N ILE A 252 11.07 -15.28 5.47
CA ILE A 252 10.42 -16.41 4.78
C ILE A 252 11.19 -16.79 3.51
N LEU A 253 11.84 -15.84 2.86
CA LEU A 253 12.62 -16.06 1.64
C LEU A 253 13.76 -17.07 1.82
N ASP A 254 14.26 -17.26 3.04
CA ASP A 254 15.33 -18.22 3.36
C ASP A 254 14.83 -19.68 3.31
N TYR A 255 13.52 -19.89 3.26
CA TYR A 255 12.87 -21.21 3.27
C TYR A 255 12.28 -21.61 1.90
N LEU A 256 12.54 -20.83 0.83
CA LEU A 256 12.03 -21.04 -0.53
C LEU A 256 13.07 -21.62 -1.48
#